data_917e1da4220246da426e72a65cc62323
#
_entry.id   917e1da4220246da426e72a65cc62323
#
_cell.length_a   1.000
_cell.length_b   1.000
_cell.length_c   1.000
_cell.angle_alpha   90.00
_cell.angle_beta   90.00
_cell.angle_gamma   90.00
#
_symmetry.space_group_name_H-M   'P 1'
#
loop_
_entity.id
_entity.type
_entity.pdbx_description
1 polymer ?
#
loop_
_entity_poly.entity_id
_entity_poly.type
_entity_poly.pdbx_seq_one_letter_code
_entity_poly.pdbx_strand_id
1 'polypeptide(L)'
;IDALLITHTHSDHVSGLDDLRAFFFPDRVELPVHATERHGQDIVTRFPYLFEKKPDSPSYFVPPMEMREIAAGQQLQIGDIAIDVLHQDHGNTSSLGFLFNGCFGYSTDVVAMPDDVFDRLADVDLWIVEALRETPHQSHSHFQQTFEWIERVRPVRAVLTHLGLEANYETLAAICPANTEPGVDGLVFELE
;
A
#
# COMPACT_ATOMS: atom_id res chain seq x y z
N ILE A 1 12.88 0.19 10.72
CA ILE A 1 12.13 -0.23 9.50
C ILE A 1 12.87 -1.42 8.91
N ASP A 2 12.18 -2.54 8.73
CA ASP A 2 12.78 -3.81 8.29
C ASP A 2 12.61 -4.01 6.77
N ALA A 3 11.57 -3.42 6.19
CA ALA A 3 11.31 -3.44 4.76
C ALA A 3 10.33 -2.34 4.35
N LEU A 4 10.29 -2.06 3.05
CA LEU A 4 9.33 -1.19 2.41
C LEU A 4 8.55 -1.98 1.35
N LEU A 5 7.24 -1.86 1.36
CA LEU A 5 6.35 -2.46 0.37
C LEU A 5 5.77 -1.35 -0.51
N ILE A 6 5.97 -1.43 -1.81
CA ILE A 6 5.48 -0.43 -2.78
C ILE A 6 4.23 -0.98 -3.45
N THR A 7 3.12 -0.27 -3.32
CA THR A 7 1.88 -0.58 -4.03
C THR A 7 2.00 -0.29 -5.52
N HIS A 8 2.47 0.92 -5.86
CA HIS A 8 2.73 1.38 -7.23
C HIS A 8 3.59 2.66 -7.21
N THR A 9 3.88 3.26 -8.37
CA THR A 9 4.88 4.34 -8.50
C THR A 9 4.32 5.73 -8.82
N HIS A 10 3.07 6.02 -8.49
CA HIS A 10 2.61 7.42 -8.51
C HIS A 10 3.38 8.24 -7.46
N SER A 11 3.49 9.55 -7.70
CA SER A 11 4.41 10.40 -6.94
C SER A 11 4.07 10.48 -5.45
N ASP A 12 2.80 10.49 -5.10
CA ASP A 12 2.29 10.53 -3.73
C ASP A 12 2.60 9.25 -2.93
N HIS A 13 2.99 8.16 -3.62
CA HIS A 13 3.40 6.90 -2.99
C HIS A 13 4.91 6.68 -2.91
N VAL A 14 5.72 7.42 -3.68
CA VAL A 14 7.18 7.17 -3.76
C VAL A 14 8.06 8.41 -3.54
N SER A 15 7.51 9.61 -3.49
CA SER A 15 8.32 10.84 -3.34
C SER A 15 9.06 10.93 -2.00
N GLY A 16 8.60 10.23 -0.96
CA GLY A 16 9.24 10.17 0.35
C GLY A 16 10.41 9.15 0.48
N LEU A 17 10.75 8.42 -0.59
CA LEU A 17 11.82 7.41 -0.53
C LEU A 17 13.16 7.96 -0.08
N ASP A 18 13.52 9.18 -0.49
CA ASP A 18 14.80 9.78 -0.13
C ASP A 18 14.96 9.98 1.39
N ASP A 19 13.89 10.28 2.08
CA ASP A 19 13.91 10.51 3.54
C ASP A 19 14.22 9.22 4.32
N LEU A 20 13.89 8.05 3.74
CA LEU A 20 14.15 6.74 4.35
C LEU A 20 15.64 6.38 4.41
N ARG A 21 16.52 7.09 3.71
CA ARG A 21 17.97 6.92 3.82
C ARG A 21 18.48 7.09 5.26
N ALA A 22 17.76 7.85 6.06
CA ALA A 22 18.13 8.06 7.46
C ALA A 22 18.22 6.74 8.25
N PHE A 23 17.44 5.73 7.87
CA PHE A 23 17.45 4.42 8.53
C PHE A 23 18.66 3.55 8.17
N PHE A 24 19.33 3.82 7.04
CA PHE A 24 20.57 3.13 6.65
C PHE A 24 21.77 3.57 7.49
N PHE A 25 21.88 4.84 7.84
CA PHE A 25 23.12 5.40 8.38
C PHE A 25 23.57 4.82 9.73
N PRO A 26 22.70 4.49 10.70
CA PRO A 26 23.15 3.97 11.99
C PRO A 26 23.92 2.65 11.88
N ASP A 27 23.37 1.70 11.14
CA ASP A 27 23.86 0.31 11.10
C ASP A 27 24.43 -0.09 9.74
N ARG A 28 24.29 0.76 8.73
CA ARG A 28 24.66 0.52 7.32
C ARG A 28 24.05 -0.77 6.74
N VAL A 29 22.85 -1.08 7.16
CA VAL A 29 22.06 -2.17 6.62
C VAL A 29 21.15 -1.62 5.52
N GLU A 30 21.28 -2.19 4.32
CA GLU A 30 20.43 -1.80 3.18
C GLU A 30 18.97 -2.08 3.47
N LEU A 31 18.10 -1.10 3.22
CA LEU A 31 16.66 -1.25 3.40
C LEU A 31 16.06 -2.02 2.21
N PRO A 32 15.47 -3.20 2.42
CA PRO A 32 14.78 -3.93 1.36
C PRO A 32 13.55 -3.15 0.88
N VAL A 33 13.46 -2.91 -0.43
CA VAL A 33 12.31 -2.28 -1.09
C VAL A 33 11.65 -3.28 -2.02
N HIS A 34 10.46 -3.70 -1.67
CA HIS A 34 9.69 -4.69 -2.42
C HIS A 34 8.73 -4.02 -3.39
N ALA A 35 8.86 -4.31 -4.68
CA ALA A 35 8.01 -3.77 -5.74
C ALA A 35 7.85 -4.79 -6.86
N THR A 36 6.85 -4.63 -7.73
CA THR A 36 6.82 -5.40 -8.98
C THR A 36 8.00 -5.04 -9.86
N GLU A 37 8.40 -5.93 -10.77
CA GLU A 37 9.49 -5.67 -11.73
C GLU A 37 9.33 -4.29 -12.39
N ARG A 38 8.15 -4.00 -12.95
CA ARG A 38 7.86 -2.72 -13.62
C ARG A 38 8.03 -1.53 -12.69
N HIS A 39 7.45 -1.60 -11.49
CA HIS A 39 7.52 -0.50 -10.52
C HIS A 39 8.93 -0.35 -9.95
N GLY A 40 9.65 -1.45 -9.73
CA GLY A 40 11.05 -1.43 -9.31
C GLY A 40 11.96 -0.75 -10.33
N GLN A 41 11.82 -1.05 -11.61
CA GLN A 41 12.56 -0.40 -12.70
C GLN A 41 12.27 1.12 -12.76
N ASP A 42 11.02 1.52 -12.58
CA ASP A 42 10.63 2.94 -12.55
C ASP A 42 11.25 3.67 -11.34
N ILE A 43 11.22 3.05 -10.15
CA ILE A 43 11.84 3.59 -8.93
C ILE A 43 13.35 3.74 -9.10
N VAL A 44 14.05 2.71 -9.56
CA VAL A 44 15.51 2.76 -9.79
C VAL A 44 15.86 3.82 -10.82
N THR A 45 15.04 4.00 -11.84
CA THR A 45 15.23 5.06 -12.85
C THR A 45 15.10 6.46 -12.24
N ARG A 46 14.13 6.68 -11.34
CA ARG A 46 13.90 7.99 -10.69
C ARG A 46 14.91 8.28 -9.59
N PHE A 47 15.31 7.27 -8.84
CA PHE A 47 16.15 7.38 -7.65
C PHE A 47 17.40 6.48 -7.72
N PRO A 48 18.20 6.53 -8.81
CA PRO A 48 19.30 5.56 -9.01
C PRO A 48 20.32 5.58 -7.87
N TYR A 49 20.55 6.72 -7.25
CA TYR A 49 21.49 6.88 -6.13
C TYR A 49 21.06 6.15 -4.84
N LEU A 50 19.81 5.72 -4.74
CA LEU A 50 19.35 4.90 -3.60
C LEU A 50 19.71 3.42 -3.77
N PHE A 51 19.86 2.95 -5.01
CA PHE A 51 19.98 1.53 -5.34
C PHE A 51 21.29 1.15 -6.03
N GLU A 52 21.99 2.11 -6.63
CA GLU A 52 23.13 1.81 -7.50
C GLU A 52 24.39 2.58 -7.09
N LYS A 53 25.52 1.86 -7.06
CA LYS A 53 26.85 2.46 -6.99
C LYS A 53 27.36 2.70 -8.40
N LYS A 54 27.56 3.96 -8.77
CA LYS A 54 28.14 4.33 -10.05
C LYS A 54 29.68 4.15 -10.05
N PRO A 55 30.32 3.97 -11.23
CA PRO A 55 31.80 3.81 -11.33
C PRO A 55 32.59 4.98 -10.73
N ASP A 56 32.04 6.19 -10.77
CA ASP A 56 32.63 7.42 -10.24
C ASP A 56 32.22 7.72 -8.79
N SER A 57 31.42 6.85 -8.18
CA SER A 57 31.03 7.01 -6.78
C SER A 57 32.24 6.87 -5.85
N PRO A 58 32.32 7.65 -4.76
CA PRO A 58 33.35 7.49 -3.74
C PRO A 58 33.45 6.03 -3.24
N SER A 59 34.64 5.59 -2.87
CA SER A 59 34.87 4.20 -2.42
C SER A 59 34.05 3.83 -1.19
N TYR A 60 33.75 4.79 -0.33
CA TYR A 60 32.96 4.62 0.88
C TYR A 60 31.43 4.64 0.64
N PHE A 61 30.97 4.95 -0.56
CA PHE A 61 29.57 4.99 -0.88
C PHE A 61 29.01 3.56 -1.02
N VAL A 62 27.92 3.31 -0.29
CA VAL A 62 27.09 2.11 -0.37
C VAL A 62 25.67 2.57 -0.63
N PRO A 63 24.96 1.99 -1.60
CA PRO A 63 23.54 2.27 -1.80
C PRO A 63 22.75 1.97 -0.50
N PRO A 64 21.84 2.84 -0.08
CA PRO A 64 21.10 2.63 1.16
C PRO A 64 19.92 1.65 1.03
N MET A 65 19.55 1.25 -0.19
CA MET A 65 18.39 0.40 -0.46
C MET A 65 18.72 -0.74 -1.41
N GLU A 66 18.03 -1.86 -1.23
CA GLU A 66 18.08 -3.04 -2.11
C GLU A 66 16.69 -3.27 -2.73
N MET A 67 16.60 -3.30 -4.06
CA MET A 67 15.36 -3.63 -4.74
C MET A 67 15.12 -5.14 -4.72
N ARG A 68 13.94 -5.55 -4.27
CA ARG A 68 13.46 -6.93 -4.25
C ARG A 68 12.17 -7.05 -5.03
N GLU A 69 12.19 -7.88 -6.06
CA GLU A 69 11.02 -8.10 -6.88
C GLU A 69 9.97 -8.95 -6.16
N ILE A 70 8.70 -8.52 -6.29
CA ILE A 70 7.52 -9.25 -5.85
C ILE A 70 6.45 -9.27 -6.93
N ALA A 71 5.56 -10.23 -6.86
CA ALA A 71 4.44 -10.36 -7.80
C ALA A 71 3.12 -10.62 -7.05
N ALA A 72 2.03 -10.16 -7.65
CA ALA A 72 0.69 -10.50 -7.16
C ALA A 72 0.50 -12.03 -7.10
N GLY A 73 -0.14 -12.50 -6.03
CA GLY A 73 -0.30 -13.92 -5.72
C GLY A 73 0.85 -14.53 -4.93
N GLN A 74 1.97 -13.83 -4.79
CA GLN A 74 3.11 -14.26 -3.98
C GLN A 74 2.81 -14.08 -2.49
N GLN A 75 3.41 -14.93 -1.66
CA GLN A 75 3.48 -14.76 -0.21
C GLN A 75 4.91 -14.42 0.19
N LEU A 76 5.06 -13.43 1.07
CA LEU A 76 6.33 -12.99 1.65
C LEU A 76 6.35 -13.28 3.14
N GLN A 77 7.57 -13.42 3.68
CA GLN A 77 7.81 -13.42 5.12
C GLN A 77 8.82 -12.32 5.46
N ILE A 78 8.41 -11.36 6.30
CA ILE A 78 9.28 -10.28 6.80
C ILE A 78 9.24 -10.32 8.33
N GLY A 79 10.32 -10.76 8.95
CA GLY A 79 10.31 -11.07 10.36
C GLY A 79 9.24 -12.12 10.68
N ASP A 80 8.38 -11.82 11.64
CA ASP A 80 7.27 -12.70 12.05
C ASP A 80 5.95 -12.40 11.29
N ILE A 81 5.98 -11.54 10.28
CA ILE A 81 4.81 -11.11 9.51
C ILE A 81 4.76 -11.86 8.18
N ALA A 82 3.71 -12.67 7.98
CA ALA A 82 3.36 -13.23 6.68
C ALA A 82 2.54 -12.21 5.88
N ILE A 83 2.88 -12.03 4.60
CA ILE A 83 2.26 -11.01 3.76
C ILE A 83 1.86 -11.64 2.45
N ASP A 84 0.57 -11.63 2.16
CA ASP A 84 0.05 -11.98 0.85
C ASP A 84 -0.01 -10.75 -0.06
N VAL A 85 0.57 -10.86 -1.24
CA VAL A 85 0.56 -9.81 -2.26
C VAL A 85 -0.68 -9.94 -3.12
N LEU A 86 -1.55 -8.94 -3.10
CA LEU A 86 -2.83 -8.94 -3.79
C LEU A 86 -2.78 -8.12 -5.08
N HIS A 87 -3.45 -8.59 -6.13
CA HIS A 87 -3.58 -7.83 -7.37
C HIS A 87 -4.71 -6.81 -7.27
N GLN A 88 -4.46 -5.59 -7.73
CA GLN A 88 -5.46 -4.53 -7.83
C GLN A 88 -5.38 -3.84 -9.20
N ASP A 89 -6.53 -3.54 -9.79
CA ASP A 89 -6.64 -2.71 -10.98
C ASP A 89 -6.69 -1.23 -10.58
N HIS A 90 -5.85 -0.44 -11.19
CA HIS A 90 -5.77 1.01 -11.00
C HIS A 90 -5.93 1.75 -12.34
N GLY A 91 -6.86 1.32 -13.16
CA GLY A 91 -7.20 1.91 -14.45
C GLY A 91 -6.17 1.59 -15.53
N ASN A 92 -5.30 2.50 -15.88
CA ASN A 92 -4.27 2.27 -16.91
C ASN A 92 -2.99 1.59 -16.37
N THR A 93 -2.96 1.29 -15.09
CA THR A 93 -1.88 0.57 -14.42
C THR A 93 -2.46 -0.40 -13.39
N SER A 94 -1.61 -1.14 -12.70
CA SER A 94 -1.98 -1.96 -11.54
C SER A 94 -1.32 -1.43 -10.28
N SER A 95 -1.95 -1.66 -9.15
CA SER A 95 -1.35 -1.50 -7.83
C SER A 95 -1.32 -2.84 -7.10
N LEU A 96 -0.64 -2.88 -5.98
CA LEU A 96 -0.64 -4.02 -5.07
C LEU A 96 -1.41 -3.67 -3.80
N GLY A 97 -2.27 -4.58 -3.37
CA GLY A 97 -2.75 -4.65 -2.01
C GLY A 97 -1.92 -5.64 -1.21
N PHE A 98 -2.06 -5.60 0.09
CA PHE A 98 -1.36 -6.48 1.01
C PHE A 98 -2.30 -7.01 2.07
N LEU A 99 -2.17 -8.32 2.39
CA LEU A 99 -2.85 -8.95 3.51
C LEU A 99 -1.81 -9.47 4.49
N PHE A 100 -1.78 -8.89 5.68
CA PHE A 100 -0.81 -9.19 6.72
C PHE A 100 -1.39 -10.21 7.69
N ASN A 101 -0.68 -11.32 7.93
CA ASN A 101 -1.04 -12.42 8.84
C ASN A 101 -2.46 -12.96 8.65
N GLY A 102 -3.08 -12.76 7.49
CA GLY A 102 -4.47 -13.14 7.22
C GLY A 102 -5.52 -12.33 7.98
N CYS A 103 -5.14 -11.28 8.72
CA CYS A 103 -6.05 -10.51 9.57
C CYS A 103 -6.13 -9.01 9.24
N PHE A 104 -5.12 -8.44 8.58
CA PHE A 104 -5.10 -7.02 8.23
C PHE A 104 -4.92 -6.82 6.72
N GLY A 105 -5.94 -6.29 6.05
CA GLY A 105 -5.93 -5.91 4.65
C GLY A 105 -5.58 -4.44 4.44
N TYR A 106 -4.75 -4.14 3.42
CA TYR A 106 -4.45 -2.78 2.97
C TYR A 106 -4.64 -2.68 1.45
N SER A 107 -5.54 -1.79 1.02
CA SER A 107 -5.90 -1.59 -0.38
C SER A 107 -6.03 -0.10 -0.69
N THR A 108 -5.09 0.44 -1.44
CA THR A 108 -5.13 1.83 -1.92
C THR A 108 -5.00 1.86 -3.44
N ASP A 109 -5.49 2.92 -4.08
CA ASP A 109 -5.38 3.13 -5.52
C ASP A 109 -5.91 1.93 -6.32
N VAL A 110 -7.20 1.70 -6.12
CA VAL A 110 -7.89 0.53 -6.66
C VAL A 110 -9.26 0.91 -7.21
N VAL A 111 -9.55 0.52 -8.44
CA VAL A 111 -10.88 0.66 -9.06
C VAL A 111 -11.59 -0.68 -9.21
N ALA A 112 -10.83 -1.78 -9.24
CA ALA A 112 -11.38 -3.14 -9.28
C ALA A 112 -10.39 -4.16 -8.70
N MET A 113 -10.93 -5.25 -8.18
CA MET A 113 -10.17 -6.39 -7.68
C MET A 113 -10.78 -7.68 -8.22
N PRO A 114 -9.96 -8.72 -8.51
CA PRO A 114 -10.43 -10.06 -8.83
C PRO A 114 -11.23 -10.69 -7.66
N ASP A 115 -12.10 -11.64 -7.97
CA ASP A 115 -12.93 -12.30 -6.95
C ASP A 115 -12.11 -13.03 -5.89
N ASP A 116 -11.01 -13.65 -6.27
CA ASP A 116 -10.11 -14.35 -5.34
C ASP A 116 -9.45 -13.41 -4.33
N VAL A 117 -9.26 -12.13 -4.66
CA VAL A 117 -8.77 -11.12 -3.72
C VAL A 117 -9.83 -10.81 -2.65
N PHE A 118 -11.11 -10.70 -3.04
CA PHE A 118 -12.19 -10.55 -2.09
C PHE A 118 -12.33 -11.77 -1.17
N ASP A 119 -12.17 -12.98 -1.72
CA ASP A 119 -12.23 -14.24 -0.95
C ASP A 119 -11.08 -14.30 0.09
N ARG A 120 -9.89 -13.81 -0.25
CA ARG A 120 -8.74 -13.74 0.66
C ARG A 120 -8.89 -12.68 1.75
N LEU A 121 -9.57 -11.58 1.46
CA LEU A 121 -9.86 -10.50 2.41
C LEU A 121 -11.11 -10.79 3.27
N ALA A 122 -11.86 -11.87 2.99
CA ALA A 122 -13.10 -12.14 3.69
C ALA A 122 -12.89 -12.27 5.22
N ASP A 123 -13.73 -11.59 5.98
CA ASP A 123 -13.81 -11.62 7.44
C ASP A 123 -12.49 -11.23 8.17
N VAL A 124 -11.62 -10.39 7.55
CA VAL A 124 -10.42 -9.86 8.21
C VAL A 124 -10.77 -8.96 9.41
N ASP A 125 -9.86 -8.86 10.37
CA ASP A 125 -10.08 -8.02 11.56
C ASP A 125 -10.09 -6.53 11.21
N LEU A 126 -9.17 -6.11 10.34
CA LEU A 126 -9.06 -4.74 9.87
C LEU A 126 -8.85 -4.70 8.35
N TRP A 127 -9.59 -3.83 7.68
CA TRP A 127 -9.34 -3.49 6.28
C TRP A 127 -9.20 -1.99 6.11
N ILE A 128 -8.00 -1.53 5.76
CA ILE A 128 -7.78 -0.16 5.30
C ILE A 128 -7.96 -0.15 3.79
N VAL A 129 -8.98 0.56 3.30
CA VAL A 129 -9.39 0.53 1.90
C VAL A 129 -9.65 1.92 1.35
N GLU A 130 -9.31 2.12 0.09
CA GLU A 130 -9.54 3.37 -0.61
C GLU A 130 -11.02 3.74 -0.69
N ALA A 131 -11.32 5.05 -0.59
CA ALA A 131 -12.59 5.65 -0.94
C ALA A 131 -12.35 7.10 -1.40
N LEU A 132 -12.03 7.30 -2.68
CA LEU A 132 -11.52 8.58 -3.14
C LEU A 132 -12.55 9.71 -3.01
N ARG A 133 -13.78 9.52 -3.50
CA ARG A 133 -14.81 10.54 -3.61
C ARG A 133 -16.22 9.98 -3.78
N GLU A 134 -17.23 10.84 -3.77
CA GLU A 134 -18.63 10.44 -3.92
C GLU A 134 -18.94 9.89 -5.33
N THR A 135 -18.35 10.48 -6.39
CA THR A 135 -18.66 10.12 -7.78
C THR A 135 -17.64 9.13 -8.37
N PRO A 136 -18.05 8.25 -9.31
CA PRO A 136 -17.16 7.30 -9.95
C PRO A 136 -15.90 7.92 -10.55
N HIS A 137 -14.80 7.17 -10.51
CA HIS A 137 -13.50 7.52 -11.08
C HIS A 137 -12.98 6.39 -11.96
N GLN A 138 -12.11 6.70 -12.92
CA GLN A 138 -11.59 5.70 -13.89
C GLN A 138 -10.55 4.74 -13.28
N SER A 139 -9.87 5.15 -12.22
CA SER A 139 -8.76 4.40 -11.61
C SER A 139 -8.86 4.25 -10.09
N HIS A 140 -9.88 4.81 -9.46
CA HIS A 140 -10.07 4.78 -8.01
C HIS A 140 -11.49 4.39 -7.65
N SER A 141 -11.66 3.71 -6.53
CA SER A 141 -12.96 3.43 -5.99
C SER A 141 -13.62 4.70 -5.45
N HIS A 142 -14.93 4.75 -5.55
CA HIS A 142 -15.76 5.80 -4.98
C HIS A 142 -16.52 5.26 -3.76
N PHE A 143 -17.07 6.15 -2.93
CA PHE A 143 -17.66 5.78 -1.64
C PHE A 143 -18.64 4.60 -1.73
N GLN A 144 -19.63 4.67 -2.62
CA GLN A 144 -20.62 3.61 -2.75
C GLN A 144 -20.00 2.26 -3.17
N GLN A 145 -19.06 2.28 -4.09
CA GLN A 145 -18.37 1.06 -4.54
C GLN A 145 -17.56 0.43 -3.39
N THR A 146 -16.84 1.25 -2.63
CA THR A 146 -16.09 0.79 -1.47
C THR A 146 -17.02 0.22 -0.40
N PHE A 147 -18.17 0.83 -0.18
CA PHE A 147 -19.18 0.31 0.77
C PHE A 147 -19.70 -1.06 0.35
N GLU A 148 -20.00 -1.27 -0.94
CA GLU A 148 -20.38 -2.58 -1.49
C GLU A 148 -19.28 -3.64 -1.30
N TRP A 149 -18.01 -3.24 -1.45
CA TRP A 149 -16.87 -4.13 -1.17
C TRP A 149 -16.76 -4.46 0.32
N ILE A 150 -16.98 -3.50 1.22
CA ILE A 150 -16.97 -3.73 2.67
C ILE A 150 -18.11 -4.67 3.07
N GLU A 151 -19.31 -4.54 2.48
CA GLU A 151 -20.41 -5.47 2.69
C GLU A 151 -20.07 -6.91 2.21
N ARG A 152 -19.31 -7.04 1.12
CA ARG A 152 -18.86 -8.33 0.60
C ARG A 152 -17.77 -8.95 1.47
N VAL A 153 -16.74 -8.19 1.84
CA VAL A 153 -15.59 -8.64 2.66
C VAL A 153 -16.00 -8.90 4.10
N ARG A 154 -16.89 -8.12 4.66
CA ARG A 154 -17.38 -8.16 6.07
C ARG A 154 -16.23 -8.06 7.08
N PRO A 155 -15.32 -7.11 6.97
CA PRO A 155 -14.26 -6.95 7.96
C PRO A 155 -14.85 -6.62 9.33
N VAL A 156 -14.17 -7.02 10.42
CA VAL A 156 -14.58 -6.61 11.77
C VAL A 156 -14.56 -5.08 11.87
N ARG A 157 -13.58 -4.43 11.23
CA ARG A 157 -13.48 -2.97 11.11
C ARG A 157 -12.92 -2.58 9.74
N ALA A 158 -13.48 -1.53 9.14
CA ALA A 158 -12.96 -0.89 7.94
C ALA A 158 -12.56 0.56 8.20
N VAL A 159 -11.46 0.99 7.57
CA VAL A 159 -10.99 2.38 7.61
C VAL A 159 -10.81 2.87 6.18
N LEU A 160 -11.47 3.98 5.86
CA LEU A 160 -11.37 4.58 4.54
C LEU A 160 -10.11 5.41 4.44
N THR A 161 -9.32 5.17 3.40
CA THR A 161 -8.07 5.89 3.12
C THR A 161 -8.08 6.53 1.74
N HIS A 162 -7.02 7.24 1.40
CA HIS A 162 -6.85 7.92 0.10
C HIS A 162 -8.03 8.84 -0.25
N LEU A 163 -8.52 9.54 0.76
CA LEU A 163 -9.67 10.44 0.66
C LEU A 163 -9.31 11.68 -0.17
N GLY A 164 -10.10 11.97 -1.19
CA GLY A 164 -9.93 13.15 -2.03
C GLY A 164 -10.25 14.46 -1.29
N LEU A 165 -9.85 15.58 -1.87
CA LEU A 165 -10.03 16.92 -1.29
C LEU A 165 -11.50 17.30 -0.98
N GLU A 166 -12.44 16.63 -1.64
CA GLU A 166 -13.89 16.85 -1.46
C GLU A 166 -14.46 16.05 -0.30
N ALA A 167 -13.73 15.08 0.26
CA ALA A 167 -14.18 14.24 1.34
C ALA A 167 -14.21 15.05 2.66
N ASN A 168 -15.41 15.35 3.14
CA ASN A 168 -15.57 15.91 4.46
C ASN A 168 -15.79 14.78 5.47
N TYR A 169 -14.97 14.76 6.54
CA TYR A 169 -14.97 13.70 7.54
C TYR A 169 -16.38 13.46 8.15
N GLU A 170 -17.04 14.52 8.63
CA GLU A 170 -18.32 14.40 9.34
C GLU A 170 -19.42 13.88 8.40
N THR A 171 -19.45 14.39 7.17
CA THR A 171 -20.42 13.96 6.15
C THR A 171 -20.19 12.50 5.74
N LEU A 172 -18.93 12.12 5.52
CA LEU A 172 -18.59 10.75 5.15
C LEU A 172 -18.85 9.78 6.29
N ALA A 173 -18.46 10.12 7.52
CA ALA A 173 -18.71 9.29 8.70
C ALA A 173 -20.21 9.03 8.93
N ALA A 174 -21.07 10.01 8.61
CA ALA A 174 -22.51 9.87 8.76
C ALA A 174 -23.16 8.88 7.77
N ILE A 175 -22.50 8.57 6.67
CA ILE A 175 -23.00 7.65 5.62
C ILE A 175 -22.24 6.32 5.56
N CYS A 176 -21.15 6.17 6.33
CA CYS A 176 -20.38 4.94 6.38
C CYS A 176 -21.24 3.75 6.85
N PRO A 177 -20.99 2.54 6.32
CA PRO A 177 -21.54 1.31 6.89
C PRO A 177 -21.16 1.14 8.36
N ALA A 178 -21.86 0.24 9.05
CA ALA A 178 -21.48 -0.15 10.41
C ALA A 178 -20.02 -0.66 10.44
N ASN A 179 -19.30 -0.37 11.54
CA ASN A 179 -17.89 -0.71 11.71
C ASN A 179 -16.93 -0.08 10.69
N THR A 180 -17.35 1.00 10.03
CA THR A 180 -16.53 1.72 9.04
C THR A 180 -16.40 3.18 9.45
N GLU A 181 -15.19 3.72 9.33
CA GLU A 181 -14.91 5.13 9.59
C GLU A 181 -13.91 5.71 8.57
N PRO A 182 -13.96 7.01 8.26
CA PRO A 182 -12.90 7.69 7.53
C PRO A 182 -11.63 7.72 8.37
N GLY A 183 -10.48 7.42 7.73
CA GLY A 183 -9.17 7.49 8.38
C GLY A 183 -8.76 8.93 8.68
N VAL A 184 -8.03 9.10 9.78
CA VAL A 184 -7.38 10.38 10.15
C VAL A 184 -5.94 10.11 10.56
N ASP A 185 -5.08 11.12 10.40
CA ASP A 185 -3.68 11.03 10.80
C ASP A 185 -3.57 10.75 12.30
N GLY A 186 -2.72 9.78 12.65
CA GLY A 186 -2.50 9.38 14.03
C GLY A 186 -3.47 8.33 14.57
N LEU A 187 -4.37 7.80 13.75
CA LEU A 187 -5.23 6.68 14.13
C LEU A 187 -4.39 5.41 14.36
N VAL A 188 -4.61 4.72 15.47
CA VAL A 188 -3.86 3.53 15.88
C VAL A 188 -4.83 2.38 16.16
N PHE A 189 -4.50 1.19 15.66
CA PHE A 189 -5.23 -0.04 15.92
C PHE A 189 -4.28 -1.06 16.54
N GLU A 190 -4.77 -1.78 17.53
CA GLU A 190 -4.12 -2.98 18.08
C GLU A 190 -4.88 -4.19 17.53
N LEU A 191 -4.17 -5.11 16.88
CA LEU A 191 -4.70 -6.39 16.40
C LEU A 191 -4.17 -7.48 17.32
N GLU A 192 -5.04 -8.38 17.77
CA GLU A 192 -4.72 -9.50 18.65
C GLU A 192 -4.15 -10.72 17.88
#